data_cf8f3e05066ac500929cef9d66f3e833
#
_entry.id   cf8f3e05066ac500929cef9d66f3e833
#
_cell.length_a   1.000
_cell.length_b   1.000
_cell.length_c   1.000
_cell.angle_alpha   90.00
_cell.angle_beta   90.00
_cell.angle_gamma   90.00
#
_symmetry.space_group_name_H-M   'P 1'
#
loop_
_entity.id
_entity.type
_entity.pdbx_description
1 polymer ?
#
loop_
_entity_poly.entity_id
_entity_poly.type
_entity_poly.pdbx_seq_one_letter_code
_entity_poly.pdbx_strand_id
1 'polypeptide(L)'
;LRRKVIIASAVSCLLIMNGNLLTKEEVYASPNEEENINNTTTSLQEETEEKEIFNRLYDEGYSLGEKDGYEEKKNESLSNSTFTDKTSKESQWLMLGYTVGYEKGKRRKQEEVKVQQDQESNDGEQEGYQQGLEDYKHATVAYNPPQTPAKSTDWNKGFSLGYRKAIEVMDLSIKAKKDGHTQGLEGEALNMPELYSADEITRKAYEEGFQSGQQDQVEKLRKEYKQEGYKHGYALNALSVPSGLSSEVATAFEQGYSKGEKQRHKDVRQEGFNAAFTYMTYHSPSAYQTNTRLLETYKEGFQSNKVANQLRKDAYEEGWKLGHTMTIPAKYKHTKPAVAMYKHYYELGQKKQRQTAFEIFVGLLVLISGVGAYTVFGRKRNKKEAFDLEECAEGVGVK
;
A
#
# COMPACT_ATOMS: atom_id res chain seq x y z
N LEU A 1 -26.49 10.49 -2.56
CA LEU A 1 -27.91 10.28 -2.87
C LEU A 1 -28.10 10.19 -4.39
N ARG A 2 -27.99 9.01 -5.03
CA ARG A 2 -28.51 8.64 -6.36
C ARG A 2 -27.64 7.49 -6.88
N ARG A 3 -27.94 6.25 -6.49
CA ARG A 3 -27.58 5.00 -7.19
C ARG A 3 -28.02 3.79 -6.34
N LYS A 4 -29.33 3.71 -6.12
CA LYS A 4 -30.00 2.49 -5.63
C LYS A 4 -31.30 2.34 -6.39
N VAL A 5 -31.23 2.07 -7.67
CA VAL A 5 -32.34 1.57 -8.51
C VAL A 5 -31.68 1.12 -9.81
N ILE A 6 -31.30 -0.11 -9.95
CA ILE A 6 -31.15 -0.89 -11.19
C ILE A 6 -30.58 -2.27 -10.78
N ILE A 7 -31.25 -3.05 -9.98
CA ILE A 7 -31.13 -4.52 -9.90
C ILE A 7 -32.50 -5.03 -9.43
N ALA A 8 -33.54 -4.78 -10.20
CA ALA A 8 -34.86 -5.36 -9.97
C ALA A 8 -35.63 -5.53 -11.30
N SER A 9 -34.94 -5.73 -12.43
CA SER A 9 -35.56 -5.78 -13.76
C SER A 9 -35.12 -6.95 -14.65
N ALA A 10 -34.43 -7.93 -14.11
CA ALA A 10 -33.94 -9.08 -14.90
C ALA A 10 -34.53 -10.44 -14.51
N VAL A 11 -35.49 -10.51 -13.60
CA VAL A 11 -36.14 -11.79 -13.19
C VAL A 11 -37.59 -11.88 -13.68
N SER A 12 -38.14 -10.88 -14.32
CA SER A 12 -39.55 -10.90 -14.79
C SER A 12 -39.78 -11.20 -16.27
N CYS A 13 -38.76 -11.58 -17.05
CA CYS A 13 -38.92 -11.85 -18.49
C CYS A 13 -38.80 -13.32 -18.92
N LEU A 14 -38.82 -14.28 -17.99
CA LEU A 14 -38.69 -15.71 -18.34
C LEU A 14 -39.93 -16.55 -18.02
N LEU A 15 -41.11 -15.92 -17.81
CA LEU A 15 -42.38 -16.60 -17.49
C LEU A 15 -43.50 -16.36 -18.52
N ILE A 16 -43.21 -15.85 -19.72
CA ILE A 16 -44.22 -15.63 -20.77
C ILE A 16 -43.71 -16.20 -22.09
N MET A 17 -43.50 -17.50 -22.15
CA MET A 17 -43.45 -18.25 -23.42
C MET A 17 -43.79 -19.72 -23.20
N ASN A 18 -44.96 -20.04 -22.75
CA ASN A 18 -45.63 -21.34 -22.98
C ASN A 18 -47.12 -21.26 -22.52
N GLY A 19 -47.80 -20.28 -23.00
CA GLY A 19 -49.24 -20.18 -22.91
C GLY A 19 -49.86 -20.08 -24.25
N ASN A 20 -50.11 -21.22 -24.89
CA ASN A 20 -51.01 -21.24 -26.05
C ASN A 20 -52.40 -20.80 -25.62
N LEU A 21 -52.76 -19.60 -26.01
CA LEU A 21 -54.13 -19.10 -25.98
C LEU A 21 -55.01 -19.97 -26.86
N LEU A 22 -55.89 -20.74 -26.26
CA LEU A 22 -57.08 -21.22 -26.88
C LEU A 22 -58.10 -20.09 -26.87
N THR A 23 -58.24 -19.42 -27.99
CA THR A 23 -59.31 -18.47 -28.25
C THR A 23 -60.65 -19.20 -28.28
N LYS A 24 -61.56 -18.81 -27.39
CA LYS A 24 -62.96 -19.15 -27.52
C LYS A 24 -63.55 -18.40 -28.73
N GLU A 25 -63.84 -19.12 -29.79
CA GLU A 25 -64.80 -18.64 -30.79
C GLU A 25 -66.21 -18.78 -30.27
N GLU A 26 -66.89 -17.66 -30.10
CA GLU A 26 -68.32 -17.63 -29.90
C GLU A 26 -69.00 -17.95 -31.24
N VAL A 27 -69.61 -19.14 -31.29
CA VAL A 27 -70.49 -19.52 -32.41
C VAL A 27 -71.87 -18.98 -32.13
N TYR A 28 -72.29 -17.99 -32.91
CA TYR A 28 -73.70 -17.58 -32.94
C TYR A 28 -74.56 -18.67 -33.57
N ALA A 29 -75.47 -19.20 -32.77
CA ALA A 29 -76.50 -20.12 -33.21
C ALA A 29 -77.65 -19.40 -33.96
N SER A 30 -77.90 -19.76 -35.17
CA SER A 30 -79.14 -19.44 -35.90
C SER A 30 -80.24 -20.40 -35.55
N PRO A 31 -81.48 -19.94 -35.30
CA PRO A 31 -82.59 -20.84 -34.91
C PRO A 31 -83.26 -21.38 -36.15
N ASN A 32 -83.30 -22.72 -36.29
CA ASN A 32 -84.39 -23.54 -36.84
C ASN A 32 -83.84 -24.95 -37.08
N GLU A 33 -84.31 -25.89 -36.27
CA GLU A 33 -84.79 -27.19 -36.62
C GLU A 33 -85.00 -28.03 -35.37
N GLU A 34 -86.27 -28.01 -34.91
CA GLU A 34 -86.80 -29.02 -34.04
C GLU A 34 -87.01 -30.26 -34.92
N GLU A 35 -86.13 -31.26 -34.83
CA GLU A 35 -86.32 -32.71 -35.01
C GLU A 35 -84.95 -33.41 -34.97
N ASN A 36 -84.47 -33.76 -33.81
CA ASN A 36 -83.62 -34.91 -33.48
C ASN A 36 -83.04 -34.85 -32.05
N ILE A 37 -83.78 -34.40 -31.04
CA ILE A 37 -83.20 -34.07 -29.75
C ILE A 37 -82.85 -35.34 -28.91
N ASN A 38 -83.36 -36.50 -29.24
CA ASN A 38 -83.10 -37.71 -28.40
C ASN A 38 -81.80 -38.46 -28.75
N ASN A 39 -81.28 -38.38 -29.99
CA ASN A 39 -80.02 -39.05 -30.37
C ASN A 39 -78.74 -38.17 -30.09
N THR A 40 -78.91 -36.84 -30.13
CA THR A 40 -77.79 -35.89 -29.88
C THR A 40 -77.49 -35.78 -28.43
N THR A 41 -78.49 -35.91 -27.56
CA THR A 41 -78.28 -35.79 -26.06
C THR A 41 -77.59 -37.05 -25.53
N THR A 42 -77.83 -38.22 -26.05
CA THR A 42 -77.15 -39.46 -25.68
C THR A 42 -75.71 -39.47 -26.15
N SER A 43 -75.41 -39.01 -27.32
CA SER A 43 -74.04 -38.95 -27.89
C SER A 43 -73.19 -37.87 -27.14
N LEU A 44 -73.75 -36.74 -26.76
CA LEU A 44 -73.08 -35.72 -25.98
C LEU A 44 -72.82 -36.13 -24.52
N GLN A 45 -73.73 -36.97 -23.94
CA GLN A 45 -73.48 -37.54 -22.61
C GLN A 45 -72.39 -38.59 -22.62
N GLU A 46 -72.40 -39.50 -23.63
CA GLU A 46 -71.37 -40.52 -23.82
C GLU A 46 -69.98 -39.86 -24.04
N GLU A 47 -69.88 -38.80 -24.85
CA GLU A 47 -68.65 -38.06 -25.11
C GLU A 47 -68.14 -37.33 -23.86
N THR A 48 -69.05 -36.85 -22.99
CA THR A 48 -68.71 -36.19 -21.74
C THR A 48 -68.21 -37.21 -20.72
N GLU A 49 -68.90 -38.36 -20.57
CA GLU A 49 -68.46 -39.44 -19.68
C GLU A 49 -67.09 -40.03 -20.10
N GLU A 50 -66.90 -40.26 -21.42
CA GLU A 50 -65.60 -40.74 -21.95
C GLU A 50 -64.46 -39.75 -21.65
N LYS A 51 -64.69 -38.45 -21.73
CA LYS A 51 -63.74 -37.41 -21.42
C LYS A 51 -63.41 -37.33 -19.92
N GLU A 52 -64.38 -37.53 -19.06
CA GLU A 52 -64.15 -37.59 -17.61
C GLU A 52 -63.35 -38.82 -17.21
N ILE A 53 -63.64 -39.98 -17.80
CA ILE A 53 -62.86 -41.21 -17.62
C ILE A 53 -61.43 -41.04 -18.10
N PHE A 54 -61.24 -40.43 -19.30
CA PHE A 54 -59.92 -40.13 -19.83
C PHE A 54 -59.10 -39.23 -18.87
N ASN A 55 -59.68 -38.13 -18.44
CA ASN A 55 -58.98 -37.21 -17.55
C ASN A 55 -58.60 -37.91 -16.23
N ARG A 56 -59.49 -38.66 -15.65
CA ARG A 56 -59.22 -39.40 -14.42
C ARG A 56 -58.10 -40.41 -14.56
N LEU A 57 -58.12 -41.23 -15.61
CA LEU A 57 -57.10 -42.25 -15.86
C LEU A 57 -55.76 -41.64 -16.26
N TYR A 58 -55.81 -40.57 -17.06
CA TYR A 58 -54.60 -39.82 -17.42
C TYR A 58 -53.95 -39.22 -16.20
N ASP A 59 -54.69 -38.55 -15.31
CA ASP A 59 -54.20 -37.94 -14.10
C ASP A 59 -53.67 -38.98 -13.09
N GLU A 60 -54.35 -40.16 -13.00
CA GLU A 60 -53.87 -41.28 -12.19
C GLU A 60 -52.54 -41.80 -12.74
N GLY A 61 -52.46 -42.09 -14.05
CA GLY A 61 -51.22 -42.51 -14.72
C GLY A 61 -50.12 -41.49 -14.54
N TYR A 62 -50.44 -40.22 -14.75
CA TYR A 62 -49.48 -39.13 -14.59
C TYR A 62 -48.89 -39.07 -13.15
N SER A 63 -49.73 -39.18 -12.14
CA SER A 63 -49.28 -39.18 -10.74
C SER A 63 -48.39 -40.38 -10.42
N LEU A 64 -48.78 -41.58 -10.87
CA LEU A 64 -47.99 -42.80 -10.74
C LEU A 64 -46.63 -42.67 -11.47
N GLY A 65 -46.68 -42.16 -12.70
CA GLY A 65 -45.45 -41.93 -13.50
C GLY A 65 -44.55 -40.90 -12.90
N GLU A 66 -45.07 -39.76 -12.40
CA GLU A 66 -44.28 -38.72 -11.80
C GLU A 66 -43.53 -39.24 -10.53
N LYS A 67 -44.19 -40.07 -9.73
CA LYS A 67 -43.59 -40.73 -8.59
C LYS A 67 -42.49 -41.70 -9.01
N ASP A 68 -42.79 -42.61 -9.93
CA ASP A 68 -41.81 -43.61 -10.40
C ASP A 68 -40.61 -42.94 -11.13
N GLY A 69 -40.89 -41.90 -11.89
CA GLY A 69 -39.83 -41.13 -12.57
C GLY A 69 -38.91 -40.43 -11.59
N TYR A 70 -39.48 -39.88 -10.54
CA TYR A 70 -38.68 -39.24 -9.48
C TYR A 70 -37.87 -40.28 -8.70
N GLU A 71 -38.43 -41.49 -8.43
CA GLU A 71 -37.76 -42.60 -7.73
C GLU A 71 -36.86 -43.41 -8.66
N GLU A 72 -36.85 -43.14 -9.99
CA GLU A 72 -36.16 -43.90 -11.05
C GLU A 72 -36.54 -45.37 -11.14
N LYS A 73 -37.80 -45.69 -10.78
CA LYS A 73 -38.37 -47.02 -10.70
C LYS A 73 -39.41 -47.23 -11.83
N LYS A 74 -38.97 -47.45 -13.04
CA LYS A 74 -39.87 -47.56 -14.19
C LYS A 74 -40.85 -48.70 -14.03
N ASN A 75 -42.19 -48.41 -14.19
CA ASN A 75 -43.33 -49.30 -14.11
C ASN A 75 -43.61 -49.95 -12.75
N GLU A 76 -42.95 -49.55 -11.66
CA GLU A 76 -43.19 -50.15 -10.33
C GLU A 76 -44.59 -49.84 -9.83
N SER A 77 -44.99 -48.56 -9.84
CA SER A 77 -46.33 -48.14 -9.41
C SER A 77 -47.44 -48.64 -10.36
N LEU A 78 -47.13 -48.74 -11.68
CA LEU A 78 -48.08 -49.24 -12.66
C LEU A 78 -48.36 -50.74 -12.49
N SER A 79 -47.36 -51.56 -12.12
CA SER A 79 -47.48 -52.98 -11.86
C SER A 79 -48.43 -53.29 -10.70
N ASN A 80 -48.57 -52.34 -9.80
CA ASN A 80 -49.44 -52.45 -8.61
C ASN A 80 -50.83 -51.87 -8.88
N SER A 81 -51.13 -51.32 -10.07
CA SER A 81 -52.44 -50.78 -10.42
C SER A 81 -53.35 -51.90 -10.91
N THR A 82 -54.68 -51.72 -10.71
CA THR A 82 -55.72 -52.72 -11.08
C THR A 82 -55.93 -52.85 -12.60
N PHE A 83 -55.28 -52.03 -13.43
CA PHE A 83 -55.42 -52.02 -14.89
C PHE A 83 -54.30 -52.83 -15.56
N THR A 84 -54.48 -54.16 -15.62
CA THR A 84 -53.51 -55.10 -16.23
C THR A 84 -53.83 -55.44 -17.68
N ASP A 85 -54.98 -55.11 -18.19
CA ASP A 85 -55.38 -55.39 -19.59
C ASP A 85 -54.79 -54.34 -20.54
N LYS A 86 -53.72 -54.68 -21.25
CA LYS A 86 -52.99 -53.80 -22.18
C LYS A 86 -53.76 -53.48 -23.46
N THR A 87 -54.93 -54.07 -23.71
CA THR A 87 -55.71 -53.88 -24.94
C THR A 87 -56.87 -52.91 -24.76
N SER A 88 -57.24 -52.56 -23.54
CA SER A 88 -58.32 -51.62 -23.30
C SER A 88 -57.89 -50.16 -23.60
N LYS A 89 -58.83 -49.36 -24.09
CA LYS A 89 -58.66 -47.93 -24.33
C LYS A 89 -58.27 -47.20 -23.03
N GLU A 90 -58.83 -47.63 -21.95
CA GLU A 90 -58.54 -47.11 -20.61
C GLU A 90 -57.10 -47.36 -20.15
N SER A 91 -56.53 -48.58 -20.44
CA SER A 91 -55.13 -48.86 -20.18
C SER A 91 -54.19 -48.01 -21.00
N GLN A 92 -54.56 -47.62 -22.21
CA GLN A 92 -53.77 -46.73 -23.07
C GLN A 92 -53.74 -45.31 -22.49
N TRP A 93 -54.86 -44.80 -21.94
CA TRP A 93 -54.94 -43.50 -21.34
C TRP A 93 -54.11 -43.40 -20.08
N LEU A 94 -54.21 -44.42 -19.22
CA LEU A 94 -53.40 -44.53 -18.02
C LEU A 94 -51.88 -44.56 -18.37
N MET A 95 -51.52 -45.36 -19.41
CA MET A 95 -50.14 -45.48 -19.85
C MET A 95 -49.62 -44.16 -20.45
N LEU A 96 -50.46 -43.41 -21.18
CA LEU A 96 -50.12 -42.10 -21.70
C LEU A 96 -49.80 -41.11 -20.57
N GLY A 97 -50.69 -41.01 -19.60
CA GLY A 97 -50.45 -40.20 -18.41
C GLY A 97 -49.19 -40.62 -17.68
N TYR A 98 -49.00 -41.94 -17.46
CA TYR A 98 -47.79 -42.48 -16.83
C TYR A 98 -46.50 -42.10 -17.55
N THR A 99 -46.47 -42.20 -18.86
CA THR A 99 -45.28 -41.87 -19.65
C THR A 99 -44.89 -40.38 -19.48
N VAL A 100 -45.89 -39.52 -19.58
CA VAL A 100 -45.67 -38.06 -19.41
C VAL A 100 -45.25 -37.73 -18.00
N GLY A 101 -45.90 -38.30 -16.99
CA GLY A 101 -45.57 -38.17 -15.60
C GLY A 101 -44.15 -38.66 -15.27
N TYR A 102 -43.74 -39.82 -15.83
CA TYR A 102 -42.43 -40.40 -15.60
C TYR A 102 -41.32 -39.47 -16.08
N GLU A 103 -41.42 -38.93 -17.27
CA GLU A 103 -40.42 -37.98 -17.82
C GLU A 103 -40.39 -36.68 -17.02
N LYS A 104 -41.55 -36.23 -16.47
CA LYS A 104 -41.58 -35.07 -15.59
C LYS A 104 -40.92 -35.35 -14.22
N GLY A 105 -41.22 -36.49 -13.61
CA GLY A 105 -40.61 -36.91 -12.33
C GLY A 105 -39.10 -37.01 -12.42
N LYS A 106 -38.61 -37.65 -13.52
CA LYS A 106 -37.20 -37.78 -13.81
C LYS A 106 -36.52 -36.42 -13.98
N ARG A 107 -37.14 -35.50 -14.75
CA ARG A 107 -36.57 -34.12 -14.92
C ARG A 107 -36.53 -33.40 -13.57
N ARG A 108 -37.59 -33.45 -12.79
CA ARG A 108 -37.65 -32.82 -11.46
C ARG A 108 -36.49 -33.31 -10.57
N LYS A 109 -36.28 -34.63 -10.51
CA LYS A 109 -35.15 -35.19 -9.76
C LYS A 109 -33.79 -34.70 -10.26
N GLN A 110 -33.61 -34.67 -11.59
CA GLN A 110 -32.36 -34.17 -12.19
C GLN A 110 -32.12 -32.69 -11.85
N GLU A 111 -33.16 -31.86 -11.87
CA GLU A 111 -33.08 -30.45 -11.47
C GLU A 111 -32.72 -30.28 -9.99
N GLU A 112 -33.37 -31.06 -9.11
CA GLU A 112 -33.07 -31.04 -7.68
C GLU A 112 -31.63 -31.48 -7.39
N VAL A 113 -31.15 -32.56 -8.03
CA VAL A 113 -29.75 -33.01 -7.92
C VAL A 113 -28.79 -31.96 -8.40
N LYS A 114 -29.11 -31.30 -9.53
CA LYS A 114 -28.26 -30.23 -10.06
C LYS A 114 -28.21 -29.03 -9.11
N VAL A 115 -29.37 -28.61 -8.57
CA VAL A 115 -29.41 -27.50 -7.59
C VAL A 115 -28.59 -27.83 -6.36
N GLN A 116 -28.68 -29.08 -5.86
CA GLN A 116 -27.88 -29.54 -4.75
C GLN A 116 -26.36 -29.52 -5.06
N GLN A 117 -25.97 -30.02 -6.25
CA GLN A 117 -24.56 -29.99 -6.69
C GLN A 117 -24.02 -28.55 -6.82
N ASP A 118 -24.82 -27.66 -7.40
CA ASP A 118 -24.46 -26.23 -7.51
C ASP A 118 -24.31 -25.60 -6.12
N GLN A 119 -25.22 -25.93 -5.18
CA GLN A 119 -25.13 -25.44 -3.80
C GLN A 119 -23.89 -25.97 -3.10
N GLU A 120 -23.61 -27.26 -3.18
CA GLU A 120 -22.42 -27.88 -2.58
C GLU A 120 -21.13 -27.28 -3.16
N SER A 121 -21.10 -27.02 -4.49
CA SER A 121 -19.97 -26.37 -5.13
C SER A 121 -19.77 -24.93 -4.62
N ASN A 122 -20.86 -24.16 -4.49
CA ASN A 122 -20.80 -22.80 -3.97
C ASN A 122 -20.33 -22.77 -2.50
N ASP A 123 -20.84 -23.66 -1.66
CA ASP A 123 -20.43 -23.79 -0.25
C ASP A 123 -18.94 -24.13 -0.16
N GLY A 124 -18.49 -25.07 -1.01
CA GLY A 124 -17.07 -25.40 -1.13
C GLY A 124 -16.21 -24.20 -1.56
N GLU A 125 -16.68 -23.45 -2.57
CA GLU A 125 -15.96 -22.27 -3.06
C GLU A 125 -15.80 -21.20 -1.96
N GLN A 126 -16.85 -20.92 -1.21
CA GLN A 126 -16.77 -19.96 -0.12
C GLN A 126 -15.81 -20.42 0.99
N GLU A 127 -15.92 -21.69 1.41
CA GLU A 127 -15.04 -22.23 2.46
C GLU A 127 -13.59 -22.28 2.00
N GLY A 128 -13.34 -22.70 0.74
CA GLY A 128 -12.03 -22.72 0.13
C GLY A 128 -11.41 -21.32 0.03
N TYR A 129 -12.21 -20.32 -0.33
CA TYR A 129 -11.75 -18.93 -0.39
C TYR A 129 -11.31 -18.42 0.99
N GLN A 130 -12.10 -18.67 2.04
CA GLN A 130 -11.74 -18.27 3.40
C GLN A 130 -10.47 -18.98 3.89
N GLN A 131 -10.38 -20.30 3.65
CA GLN A 131 -9.19 -21.07 4.02
C GLN A 131 -7.95 -20.60 3.27
N GLY A 132 -8.06 -20.30 1.97
CA GLY A 132 -6.96 -19.76 1.18
C GLY A 132 -6.45 -18.42 1.70
N LEU A 133 -7.34 -17.52 2.13
CA LEU A 133 -6.97 -16.26 2.76
C LEU A 133 -6.22 -16.47 4.09
N GLU A 134 -6.68 -17.42 4.91
CA GLU A 134 -6.02 -17.73 6.20
C GLU A 134 -4.66 -18.37 5.98
N ASP A 135 -4.57 -19.37 5.10
CA ASP A 135 -3.30 -20.02 4.79
C ASP A 135 -2.28 -19.05 4.21
N TYR A 136 -2.74 -18.09 3.39
CA TYR A 136 -1.87 -17.05 2.86
C TYR A 136 -1.29 -16.16 3.97
N LYS A 137 -2.13 -15.73 4.92
CA LYS A 137 -1.69 -14.93 6.08
C LYS A 137 -0.64 -15.66 6.93
N HIS A 138 -0.79 -16.98 7.06
CA HIS A 138 0.10 -17.81 7.86
C HIS A 138 1.28 -18.37 7.06
N ALA A 139 1.42 -18.03 5.78
CA ALA A 139 2.43 -18.58 4.86
C ALA A 139 2.39 -20.12 4.76
N THR A 140 1.18 -20.71 4.87
CA THR A 140 0.94 -22.16 4.82
C THR A 140 0.21 -22.58 3.54
N VAL A 141 0.30 -21.77 2.48
CA VAL A 141 -0.35 -22.00 1.19
C VAL A 141 0.05 -23.37 0.61
N ALA A 142 -0.94 -24.21 0.34
CA ALA A 142 -0.76 -25.47 -0.34
C ALA A 142 -0.91 -25.30 -1.85
N TYR A 143 0.05 -25.81 -2.63
CA TYR A 143 -0.04 -25.80 -4.09
C TYR A 143 -1.30 -26.55 -4.59
N ASN A 144 -1.62 -27.68 -3.95
CA ASN A 144 -2.88 -28.40 -4.13
C ASN A 144 -3.63 -28.38 -2.81
N PRO A 145 -4.78 -27.68 -2.73
CA PRO A 145 -5.56 -27.65 -1.51
C PRO A 145 -6.01 -29.05 -1.12
N PRO A 146 -6.03 -29.37 0.17
CA PRO A 146 -6.36 -30.72 0.64
C PRO A 146 -7.80 -31.06 0.26
N GLN A 147 -7.99 -32.28 -0.26
CA GLN A 147 -9.32 -32.84 -0.49
C GLN A 147 -9.92 -33.28 0.85
N THR A 148 -11.20 -33.03 1.05
CA THR A 148 -11.93 -33.49 2.22
C THR A 148 -12.75 -34.73 1.88
N PRO A 149 -12.28 -35.96 2.21
CA PRO A 149 -12.96 -37.20 1.78
C PRO A 149 -14.40 -37.34 2.25
N ALA A 150 -14.73 -36.67 3.36
CA ALA A 150 -16.09 -36.67 3.92
C ALA A 150 -17.08 -35.74 3.16
N LYS A 151 -16.59 -34.94 2.21
CA LYS A 151 -17.38 -34.01 1.40
C LYS A 151 -17.59 -34.55 0.00
N SER A 152 -18.61 -34.06 -0.68
CA SER A 152 -18.88 -34.45 -2.07
C SER A 152 -17.77 -34.02 -3.04
N THR A 153 -17.77 -34.63 -4.22
CA THR A 153 -16.85 -34.26 -5.31
C THR A 153 -17.06 -32.80 -5.75
N ASP A 154 -18.31 -32.35 -5.79
CA ASP A 154 -18.63 -31.00 -6.24
C ASP A 154 -18.26 -29.94 -5.21
N TRP A 155 -18.44 -30.24 -3.92
CA TRP A 155 -17.91 -29.41 -2.86
C TRP A 155 -16.37 -29.29 -2.95
N ASN A 156 -15.64 -30.40 -3.13
CA ASN A 156 -14.19 -30.39 -3.22
C ASN A 156 -13.66 -29.61 -4.45
N LYS A 157 -14.40 -29.66 -5.57
CA LYS A 157 -14.09 -28.84 -6.77
C LYS A 157 -14.27 -27.34 -6.43
N GLY A 158 -15.40 -26.99 -5.83
CA GLY A 158 -15.67 -25.63 -5.38
C GLY A 158 -14.59 -25.14 -4.43
N PHE A 159 -14.26 -25.93 -3.40
CA PHE A 159 -13.20 -25.60 -2.45
C PHE A 159 -11.86 -25.31 -3.12
N SER A 160 -11.44 -26.16 -4.05
CA SER A 160 -10.19 -25.96 -4.78
C SER A 160 -10.21 -24.71 -5.66
N LEU A 161 -11.37 -24.35 -6.19
CA LEU A 161 -11.55 -23.12 -6.97
C LEU A 161 -11.45 -21.90 -6.06
N GLY A 162 -12.20 -21.88 -4.98
CA GLY A 162 -12.19 -20.77 -4.01
C GLY A 162 -10.82 -20.54 -3.41
N TYR A 163 -10.14 -21.61 -3.02
CA TYR A 163 -8.79 -21.56 -2.46
C TYR A 163 -7.80 -20.90 -3.42
N ARG A 164 -7.79 -21.30 -4.70
CA ARG A 164 -6.93 -20.67 -5.72
C ARG A 164 -7.28 -19.21 -5.95
N LYS A 165 -8.57 -18.88 -6.04
CA LYS A 165 -9.01 -17.48 -6.16
C LYS A 165 -8.50 -16.61 -5.00
N ALA A 166 -8.52 -17.12 -3.77
CA ALA A 166 -7.98 -16.40 -2.62
C ALA A 166 -6.48 -16.11 -2.77
N ILE A 167 -5.69 -17.10 -3.21
CA ILE A 167 -4.26 -16.91 -3.44
C ILE A 167 -4.01 -15.87 -4.53
N GLU A 168 -4.73 -15.96 -5.65
CA GLU A 168 -4.61 -15.00 -6.76
C GLU A 168 -4.94 -13.57 -6.32
N VAL A 169 -6.01 -13.39 -5.52
CA VAL A 169 -6.39 -12.09 -4.97
C VAL A 169 -5.32 -11.55 -4.02
N MET A 170 -4.76 -12.40 -3.17
CA MET A 170 -3.70 -12.00 -2.24
C MET A 170 -2.41 -11.62 -2.96
N ASP A 171 -1.97 -12.40 -3.96
CA ASP A 171 -0.80 -12.06 -4.77
C ASP A 171 -1.03 -10.73 -5.53
N LEU A 172 -2.22 -10.56 -6.07
CA LEU A 172 -2.61 -9.32 -6.74
C LEU A 172 -2.65 -8.14 -5.76
N SER A 173 -3.03 -8.36 -4.50
CA SER A 173 -3.05 -7.31 -3.47
C SER A 173 -1.65 -6.79 -3.13
N ILE A 174 -0.66 -7.67 -3.08
CA ILE A 174 0.75 -7.27 -2.88
C ILE A 174 1.20 -6.37 -4.03
N LYS A 175 0.88 -6.76 -5.26
CA LYS A 175 1.20 -5.95 -6.44
C LYS A 175 0.46 -4.61 -6.40
N ALA A 176 -0.84 -4.63 -6.09
CA ALA A 176 -1.65 -3.43 -5.95
C ALA A 176 -1.06 -2.44 -4.94
N LYS A 177 -0.65 -2.94 -3.77
CA LYS A 177 -0.01 -2.12 -2.73
C LYS A 177 1.29 -1.48 -3.20
N LYS A 178 2.12 -2.25 -3.91
CA LYS A 178 3.37 -1.74 -4.49
C LYS A 178 3.13 -0.69 -5.56
N ASP A 179 2.19 -0.94 -6.46
CA ASP A 179 1.89 -0.02 -7.57
C ASP A 179 1.24 1.27 -7.02
N GLY A 180 0.34 1.15 -6.04
CA GLY A 180 -0.22 2.30 -5.33
C GLY A 180 0.86 3.13 -4.63
N HIS A 181 1.78 2.47 -3.92
CA HIS A 181 2.90 3.16 -3.27
C HIS A 181 3.76 3.93 -4.28
N THR A 182 4.05 3.32 -5.44
CA THR A 182 4.83 3.98 -6.50
C THR A 182 4.12 5.23 -7.00
N GLN A 183 2.81 5.14 -7.29
CA GLN A 183 2.04 6.31 -7.72
C GLN A 183 1.98 7.40 -6.63
N GLY A 184 1.82 7.01 -5.36
CA GLY A 184 1.84 7.95 -4.24
C GLY A 184 3.17 8.69 -4.10
N LEU A 185 4.30 7.99 -4.36
CA LEU A 185 5.64 8.59 -4.37
C LEU A 185 5.84 9.61 -5.51
N GLU A 186 5.15 9.44 -6.65
CA GLU A 186 5.21 10.35 -7.80
C GLU A 186 4.44 11.64 -7.56
N GLY A 187 3.58 11.69 -6.53
CA GLY A 187 2.80 12.86 -6.16
C GLY A 187 1.61 13.13 -7.07
N GLU A 188 1.22 12.14 -7.85
CA GLU A 188 0.07 12.22 -8.74
C GLU A 188 -1.25 12.08 -7.95
N ALA A 189 -2.37 12.43 -8.58
CA ALA A 189 -3.69 12.11 -8.05
C ALA A 189 -3.94 10.60 -8.09
N LEU A 190 -4.73 10.08 -7.14
CA LEU A 190 -5.10 8.68 -7.12
C LEU A 190 -5.81 8.29 -8.43
N ASN A 191 -5.19 7.45 -9.20
CA ASN A 191 -5.72 6.85 -10.43
C ASN A 191 -5.54 5.33 -10.37
N MET A 192 -6.54 4.66 -9.80
CA MET A 192 -6.51 3.23 -9.60
C MET A 192 -6.79 2.48 -10.91
N PRO A 193 -5.92 1.57 -11.36
CA PRO A 193 -6.20 0.68 -12.48
C PRO A 193 -7.44 -0.19 -12.25
N GLU A 194 -8.22 -0.43 -13.30
CA GLU A 194 -9.44 -1.25 -13.25
C GLU A 194 -9.17 -2.66 -12.67
N LEU A 195 -8.01 -3.22 -12.96
CA LEU A 195 -7.55 -4.51 -12.42
C LEU A 195 -7.63 -4.60 -10.88
N TYR A 196 -7.39 -3.49 -10.18
CA TYR A 196 -7.39 -3.47 -8.71
C TYR A 196 -8.72 -3.02 -8.10
N SER A 197 -9.58 -2.39 -8.90
CA SER A 197 -10.88 -1.89 -8.43
C SER A 197 -11.95 -2.98 -8.33
N ALA A 198 -11.75 -4.12 -9.00
CA ALA A 198 -12.72 -5.20 -9.10
C ALA A 198 -12.95 -5.97 -7.78
N ASP A 199 -11.92 -6.08 -6.94
CA ASP A 199 -11.96 -6.76 -5.65
C ASP A 199 -11.65 -5.82 -4.49
N GLU A 200 -12.34 -5.99 -3.35
CA GLU A 200 -12.19 -5.10 -2.21
C GLU A 200 -10.79 -5.19 -1.55
N ILE A 201 -10.19 -6.38 -1.53
CA ILE A 201 -8.87 -6.61 -0.93
C ILE A 201 -7.81 -5.89 -1.77
N THR A 202 -7.84 -6.07 -3.10
CA THR A 202 -6.90 -5.43 -4.01
C THR A 202 -7.07 -3.91 -4.04
N ARG A 203 -8.31 -3.42 -4.00
CA ARG A 203 -8.63 -1.99 -3.93
C ARG A 203 -8.07 -1.35 -2.68
N LYS A 204 -8.33 -1.94 -1.50
CA LYS A 204 -7.79 -1.46 -0.23
C LYS A 204 -6.27 -1.48 -0.20
N ALA A 205 -5.67 -2.55 -0.69
CA ALA A 205 -4.22 -2.66 -0.77
C ALA A 205 -3.60 -1.55 -1.62
N TYR A 206 -4.21 -1.22 -2.77
CA TYR A 206 -3.76 -0.12 -3.61
C TYR A 206 -3.89 1.24 -2.91
N GLU A 207 -5.04 1.51 -2.28
CA GLU A 207 -5.29 2.75 -1.53
C GLU A 207 -4.30 2.93 -0.36
N GLU A 208 -4.06 1.87 0.40
CA GLU A 208 -3.05 1.85 1.48
C GLU A 208 -1.64 2.10 0.95
N GLY A 209 -1.30 1.45 -0.16
CA GLY A 209 -0.03 1.68 -0.84
C GLY A 209 0.12 3.14 -1.24
N PHE A 210 -0.87 3.71 -1.90
CA PHE A 210 -0.89 5.09 -2.35
C PHE A 210 -0.72 6.08 -1.18
N GLN A 211 -1.44 5.89 -0.08
CA GLN A 211 -1.30 6.73 1.11
C GLN A 211 0.11 6.63 1.71
N SER A 212 0.67 5.42 1.78
CA SER A 212 2.04 5.21 2.25
C SER A 212 3.06 5.90 1.35
N GLY A 213 2.87 5.81 0.02
CA GLY A 213 3.74 6.49 -0.95
C GLY A 213 3.69 8.02 -0.82
N GLN A 214 2.50 8.60 -0.63
CA GLN A 214 2.36 10.03 -0.36
C GLN A 214 3.07 10.48 0.92
N GLN A 215 2.98 9.67 1.99
CA GLN A 215 3.68 9.95 3.24
C GLN A 215 5.21 9.93 3.05
N ASP A 216 5.71 8.93 2.33
CA ASP A 216 7.13 8.81 2.03
C ASP A 216 7.62 9.95 1.13
N GLN A 217 6.80 10.39 0.16
CA GLN A 217 7.09 11.56 -0.66
C GLN A 217 7.23 12.83 0.19
N VAL A 218 6.26 13.08 1.07
CA VAL A 218 6.31 14.24 1.98
C VAL A 218 7.55 14.19 2.87
N GLU A 219 7.86 13.01 3.43
CA GLU A 219 9.05 12.87 4.28
C GLU A 219 10.36 13.08 3.49
N LYS A 220 10.44 12.61 2.27
CA LYS A 220 11.56 12.88 1.34
C LYS A 220 11.70 14.36 1.09
N LEU A 221 10.61 15.03 0.70
CA LEU A 221 10.61 16.48 0.46
C LEU A 221 11.00 17.26 1.72
N ARG A 222 10.49 16.88 2.90
CA ARG A 222 10.88 17.50 4.18
C ARG A 222 12.39 17.43 4.41
N LYS A 223 13.01 16.28 4.15
CA LYS A 223 14.47 16.12 4.29
C LYS A 223 15.23 16.98 3.29
N GLU A 224 14.82 16.96 2.03
CA GLU A 224 15.44 17.72 0.95
C GLU A 224 15.36 19.23 1.24
N TYR A 225 14.16 19.76 1.48
CA TYR A 225 13.97 21.17 1.74
C TYR A 225 14.56 21.64 3.06
N LYS A 226 14.61 20.78 4.09
CA LYS A 226 15.33 21.09 5.33
C LYS A 226 16.83 21.25 5.07
N GLN A 227 17.40 20.43 4.19
CA GLN A 227 18.80 20.55 3.81
C GLN A 227 19.04 21.80 2.93
N GLU A 228 18.12 22.09 2.04
CA GLU A 228 18.17 23.31 1.21
C GLU A 228 18.06 24.56 2.07
N GLY A 229 17.07 24.63 2.97
CA GLY A 229 16.95 25.70 3.95
C GLY A 229 18.22 25.87 4.75
N TYR A 230 18.84 24.78 5.22
CA TYR A 230 20.12 24.85 5.93
C TYR A 230 21.22 25.51 5.09
N LYS A 231 21.34 25.16 3.79
CA LYS A 231 22.32 25.79 2.89
C LYS A 231 22.07 27.28 2.74
N HIS A 232 20.81 27.66 2.55
CA HIS A 232 20.39 29.07 2.43
C HIS A 232 20.69 29.85 3.71
N GLY A 233 20.33 29.32 4.88
CA GLY A 233 20.60 29.94 6.18
C GLY A 233 22.08 30.03 6.46
N TYR A 234 22.85 28.99 6.15
CA TYR A 234 24.32 29.00 6.33
C TYR A 234 24.99 30.03 5.42
N ALA A 235 24.48 30.21 4.19
CA ALA A 235 24.94 31.26 3.29
C ALA A 235 24.46 32.68 3.67
N LEU A 236 23.55 32.76 4.66
CA LEU A 236 22.89 34.03 5.10
C LEU A 236 22.11 34.71 3.99
N ASN A 237 21.56 33.97 3.04
CA ASN A 237 20.61 34.48 2.07
C ASN A 237 19.36 34.99 2.79
N ALA A 238 18.58 35.88 2.17
CA ALA A 238 17.28 36.24 2.74
C ALA A 238 16.38 34.99 2.81
N LEU A 239 15.63 34.85 3.92
CA LEU A 239 14.67 33.77 4.06
C LEU A 239 13.57 33.94 3.00
N SER A 240 13.54 33.07 2.04
CA SER A 240 12.50 32.99 1.00
C SER A 240 12.09 31.53 0.87
N VAL A 241 10.93 31.20 1.41
CA VAL A 241 10.37 29.86 1.30
C VAL A 241 9.86 29.67 -0.13
N PRO A 242 10.27 28.61 -0.84
CA PRO A 242 9.77 28.32 -2.18
C PRO A 242 8.24 28.21 -2.20
N SER A 243 7.61 28.75 -3.26
CA SER A 243 6.15 28.68 -3.43
C SER A 243 5.68 27.27 -3.79
N GLY A 244 4.44 26.94 -3.43
CA GLY A 244 3.84 25.64 -3.79
C GLY A 244 4.18 24.48 -2.85
N LEU A 245 4.91 24.74 -1.76
CA LEU A 245 5.20 23.71 -0.76
C LEU A 245 4.01 23.48 0.18
N SER A 246 3.84 22.23 0.66
CA SER A 246 2.95 21.97 1.78
C SER A 246 3.46 22.67 3.04
N SER A 247 2.56 22.97 3.97
CA SER A 247 2.90 23.60 5.26
C SER A 247 4.01 22.86 6.02
N GLU A 248 3.99 21.54 5.98
CA GLU A 248 5.00 20.70 6.65
C GLU A 248 6.39 20.84 6.01
N VAL A 249 6.45 20.87 4.68
CA VAL A 249 7.71 21.01 3.94
C VAL A 249 8.25 22.44 4.07
N ALA A 250 7.37 23.45 4.01
CA ALA A 250 7.74 24.85 4.25
C ALA A 250 8.34 25.04 5.65
N THR A 251 7.70 24.48 6.69
CA THR A 251 8.22 24.48 8.06
C THR A 251 9.58 23.79 8.16
N ALA A 252 9.78 22.69 7.44
CA ALA A 252 11.06 22.00 7.42
C ALA A 252 12.18 22.87 6.80
N PHE A 253 11.87 23.60 5.72
CA PHE A 253 12.79 24.57 5.12
C PHE A 253 13.19 25.66 6.11
N GLU A 254 12.21 26.30 6.79
CA GLU A 254 12.46 27.33 7.79
C GLU A 254 13.31 26.85 8.97
N GLN A 255 13.02 25.62 9.46
CA GLN A 255 13.85 24.99 10.50
C GLN A 255 15.28 24.74 10.02
N GLY A 256 15.41 24.30 8.78
CA GLY A 256 16.72 24.15 8.13
C GLY A 256 17.46 25.47 8.08
N TYR A 257 16.81 26.51 7.60
CA TYR A 257 17.36 27.87 7.49
C TYR A 257 17.84 28.38 8.84
N SER A 258 17.00 28.36 9.87
CA SER A 258 17.37 28.81 11.22
C SER A 258 18.56 28.03 11.78
N LYS A 259 18.62 26.73 11.54
CA LYS A 259 19.76 25.89 11.95
C LYS A 259 21.04 26.27 11.20
N GLY A 260 20.94 26.54 9.89
CA GLY A 260 22.06 26.96 9.04
C GLY A 260 22.62 28.31 9.49
N GLU A 261 21.73 29.30 9.71
CA GLU A 261 22.12 30.62 10.20
C GLU A 261 22.84 30.54 11.56
N LYS A 262 22.26 29.82 12.52
CA LYS A 262 22.89 29.60 13.83
C LYS A 262 24.26 28.93 13.72
N GLN A 263 24.38 27.93 12.85
CA GLN A 263 25.66 27.26 12.63
C GLN A 263 26.68 28.20 12.02
N ARG A 264 26.28 29.03 11.04
CA ARG A 264 27.16 30.03 10.43
C ARG A 264 27.70 31.02 11.47
N HIS A 265 26.83 31.55 12.32
CA HIS A 265 27.25 32.42 13.39
C HIS A 265 28.20 31.73 14.39
N LYS A 266 27.93 30.45 14.71
CA LYS A 266 28.84 29.67 15.58
C LYS A 266 30.22 29.51 14.95
N ASP A 267 30.26 29.16 13.65
CA ASP A 267 31.50 28.93 12.91
C ASP A 267 32.31 30.24 12.82
N VAL A 268 31.63 31.36 12.48
CA VAL A 268 32.28 32.67 12.42
C VAL A 268 32.80 33.14 13.79
N ARG A 269 32.05 32.89 14.83
CA ARG A 269 32.53 33.16 16.21
C ARG A 269 33.77 32.33 16.51
N GLN A 270 33.77 31.06 16.12
CA GLN A 270 34.92 30.17 16.31
C GLN A 270 36.12 30.60 15.43
N GLU A 271 35.88 31.07 14.22
CA GLU A 271 36.90 31.64 13.36
C GLU A 271 37.53 32.88 14.01
N GLY A 272 36.72 33.80 14.55
CA GLY A 272 37.20 34.95 15.28
C GLY A 272 38.02 34.54 16.50
N PHE A 273 37.53 33.59 17.28
CA PHE A 273 38.27 33.02 18.43
C PHE A 273 39.63 32.44 18.01
N ASN A 274 39.64 31.68 16.88
CA ASN A 274 40.88 31.12 16.34
C ASN A 274 41.82 32.18 15.75
N ALA A 275 41.26 33.19 15.06
CA ALA A 275 42.05 34.29 14.49
C ALA A 275 42.77 35.12 15.57
N ALA A 276 42.18 35.19 16.79
CA ALA A 276 42.88 35.74 17.94
C ALA A 276 44.22 35.03 18.21
N PHE A 277 44.51 33.87 17.64
CA PHE A 277 45.79 33.16 17.73
C PHE A 277 46.76 33.45 16.60
N THR A 278 46.25 33.96 15.49
CA THR A 278 47.11 34.28 14.29
C THR A 278 47.49 35.74 14.32
N TYR A 279 46.55 36.60 14.68
CA TYR A 279 46.76 38.06 14.64
C TYR A 279 46.84 38.62 16.05
N MET A 280 47.81 39.43 16.34
CA MET A 280 48.01 40.05 17.64
C MET A 280 46.96 41.12 17.95
N THR A 281 46.46 41.78 16.92
CA THR A 281 45.43 42.78 16.96
C THR A 281 44.24 42.31 16.14
N TYR A 282 43.07 42.80 16.45
CA TYR A 282 41.88 42.54 15.69
C TYR A 282 42.05 43.04 14.26
N HIS A 283 41.83 42.14 13.29
CA HIS A 283 41.76 42.46 11.86
C HIS A 283 40.40 42.04 11.35
N SER A 284 39.74 42.95 10.64
CA SER A 284 38.47 42.68 9.99
C SER A 284 38.70 41.77 8.76
N PRO A 285 38.14 40.54 8.75
CA PRO A 285 38.28 39.67 7.57
C PRO A 285 37.58 40.27 6.35
N SER A 286 38.25 40.26 5.20
CA SER A 286 37.66 40.77 3.95
C SER A 286 36.37 40.00 3.58
N ALA A 287 36.28 38.72 3.92
CA ALA A 287 35.14 37.87 3.69
C ALA A 287 33.85 38.32 4.41
N TYR A 288 33.95 39.14 5.46
CA TYR A 288 32.79 39.59 6.28
C TYR A 288 32.56 41.10 6.21
N GLN A 289 33.33 41.85 5.44
CA GLN A 289 33.23 43.31 5.38
C GLN A 289 31.83 43.82 4.92
N THR A 290 31.15 43.05 4.07
CA THR A 290 29.80 43.36 3.58
C THR A 290 28.69 42.94 4.53
N ASN A 291 28.98 42.16 5.58
CA ASN A 291 28.00 41.65 6.51
C ASN A 291 28.34 42.05 7.96
N THR A 292 27.77 43.16 8.38
CA THR A 292 28.02 43.75 9.70
C THR A 292 27.78 42.75 10.85
N ARG A 293 26.72 41.94 10.77
CA ARG A 293 26.37 40.97 11.80
C ARG A 293 27.40 39.85 11.93
N LEU A 294 27.93 39.37 10.82
CA LEU A 294 29.04 38.40 10.84
C LEU A 294 30.34 39.02 11.36
N LEU A 295 30.60 40.27 10.98
CA LEU A 295 31.76 40.98 11.43
C LEU A 295 31.74 41.17 12.94
N GLU A 296 30.60 41.53 13.53
CA GLU A 296 30.40 41.60 14.96
C GLU A 296 30.60 40.25 15.64
N THR A 297 30.00 39.18 15.08
CA THR A 297 30.13 37.83 15.60
C THR A 297 31.61 37.37 15.62
N TYR A 298 32.35 37.69 14.55
CA TYR A 298 33.78 37.38 14.44
C TYR A 298 34.58 38.19 15.49
N LYS A 299 34.28 39.49 15.62
CA LYS A 299 34.91 40.37 16.65
C LYS A 299 34.67 39.89 18.07
N GLU A 300 33.42 39.49 18.35
CA GLU A 300 33.08 38.89 19.68
C GLU A 300 33.91 37.63 19.93
N GLY A 301 34.00 36.75 18.90
CA GLY A 301 34.84 35.56 19.00
C GLY A 301 36.30 35.91 19.31
N PHE A 302 36.85 36.86 18.57
CA PHE A 302 38.22 37.34 18.78
C PHE A 302 38.43 37.91 20.17
N GLN A 303 37.51 38.76 20.65
CA GLN A 303 37.60 39.43 21.96
C GLN A 303 37.32 38.49 23.13
N SER A 304 36.56 37.44 22.94
CA SER A 304 36.25 36.45 23.99
C SER A 304 37.50 35.76 24.52
N ASN A 305 38.57 35.78 23.75
CA ASN A 305 39.83 35.14 24.11
C ASN A 305 40.81 36.07 24.83
N LYS A 306 40.34 36.82 25.83
CA LYS A 306 41.08 37.85 26.54
C LYS A 306 42.35 37.35 27.24
N VAL A 307 42.34 36.12 27.75
CA VAL A 307 43.47 35.53 28.48
C VAL A 307 44.58 35.11 27.52
N ALA A 308 44.22 34.94 26.27
CA ALA A 308 45.13 34.38 25.25
C ALA A 308 46.17 35.37 24.74
N ASN A 309 45.96 36.69 24.86
CA ASN A 309 46.79 37.62 24.08
C ASN A 309 48.28 37.56 24.43
N GLN A 310 48.61 37.47 25.71
CA GLN A 310 50.01 37.42 26.09
C GLN A 310 50.51 35.97 26.20
N LEU A 311 49.78 35.10 26.87
CA LEU A 311 50.14 33.68 27.01
C LEU A 311 50.30 33.01 25.64
N ARG A 312 49.38 33.31 24.73
CA ARG A 312 49.42 32.82 23.39
C ARG A 312 50.64 33.30 22.59
N LYS A 313 50.87 34.59 22.64
CA LYS A 313 52.05 35.18 21.96
C LYS A 313 53.32 34.48 22.41
N ASP A 314 53.52 34.42 23.74
CA ASP A 314 54.68 33.83 24.33
C ASP A 314 54.85 32.34 23.97
N ALA A 315 53.75 31.55 24.12
CA ALA A 315 53.78 30.12 23.86
C ALA A 315 53.94 29.78 22.36
N TYR A 316 53.19 30.50 21.52
CA TYR A 316 53.20 30.29 20.08
C TYR A 316 54.56 30.69 19.49
N GLU A 317 55.12 31.84 19.88
CA GLU A 317 56.46 32.29 19.45
C GLU A 317 57.57 31.31 19.89
N GLU A 318 57.40 30.73 21.10
CA GLU A 318 58.34 29.73 21.62
C GLU A 318 58.21 28.40 20.82
N GLY A 319 56.98 27.98 20.48
CA GLY A 319 56.74 26.82 19.65
C GLY A 319 57.22 26.95 18.19
N TRP A 320 57.27 28.16 17.66
CA TRP A 320 57.83 28.45 16.34
C TRP A 320 59.35 28.36 16.28
N LYS A 321 60.05 28.46 17.45
CA LYS A 321 61.51 28.39 17.48
C LYS A 321 61.96 26.95 17.24
N LEU A 322 62.69 26.74 16.16
CA LEU A 322 63.30 25.46 15.81
C LEU A 322 64.26 24.97 16.89
N GLY A 323 64.09 23.73 17.34
CA GLY A 323 64.99 23.11 18.33
C GLY A 323 64.78 23.54 19.78
N HIS A 324 63.82 24.41 20.08
CA HIS A 324 63.47 24.77 21.44
C HIS A 324 62.64 23.71 22.16
N THR A 325 63.07 23.34 23.35
CA THR A 325 62.29 22.55 24.29
C THR A 325 61.25 23.45 24.98
N MET A 326 60.03 23.01 25.09
CA MET A 326 58.94 23.76 25.73
C MET A 326 59.31 24.12 27.19
N THR A 327 59.47 25.40 27.43
CA THR A 327 59.67 25.91 28.81
C THR A 327 58.53 26.87 29.15
N ILE A 328 57.64 26.48 30.06
CA ILE A 328 56.54 27.33 30.46
C ILE A 328 57.08 28.42 31.38
N PRO A 329 56.90 29.70 31.05
CA PRO A 329 57.34 30.79 31.91
C PRO A 329 56.70 30.73 33.29
N ALA A 330 57.43 31.12 34.36
CA ALA A 330 56.96 31.07 35.70
C ALA A 330 55.62 31.80 35.90
N LYS A 331 55.38 32.93 35.20
CA LYS A 331 54.15 33.71 35.21
C LYS A 331 52.89 32.91 34.76
N TYR A 332 53.03 31.80 34.05
CA TYR A 332 51.94 30.96 33.59
C TYR A 332 51.84 29.62 34.32
N LYS A 333 52.74 29.34 35.25
CA LYS A 333 52.73 28.11 36.08
C LYS A 333 51.74 28.12 37.24
N HIS A 334 51.14 29.27 37.52
CA HIS A 334 50.31 29.45 38.72
C HIS A 334 48.95 28.77 38.67
N THR A 335 48.43 28.46 37.48
CA THR A 335 47.16 27.77 37.33
C THR A 335 47.24 26.63 36.31
N LYS A 336 46.62 25.50 36.64
CA LYS A 336 46.53 24.35 35.71
C LYS A 336 45.96 24.74 34.32
N PRO A 337 44.91 25.57 34.23
CA PRO A 337 44.39 26.00 32.94
C PRO A 337 45.38 26.79 32.09
N ALA A 338 46.14 27.71 32.70
CA ALA A 338 47.16 28.48 31.98
C ALA A 338 48.29 27.59 31.48
N VAL A 339 48.72 26.61 32.28
CA VAL A 339 49.71 25.61 31.85
C VAL A 339 49.23 24.78 30.67
N ALA A 340 47.97 24.33 30.72
CA ALA A 340 47.37 23.55 29.62
C ALA A 340 47.29 24.40 28.35
N MET A 341 46.88 25.66 28.48
CA MET A 341 46.79 26.61 27.38
C MET A 341 48.17 26.92 26.75
N TYR A 342 49.19 27.13 27.57
CA TYR A 342 50.55 27.36 27.09
C TYR A 342 51.07 26.16 26.33
N LYS A 343 50.89 24.93 26.85
CA LYS A 343 51.28 23.69 26.16
C LYS A 343 50.60 23.60 24.82
N HIS A 344 49.31 23.84 24.79
CA HIS A 344 48.52 23.79 23.59
C HIS A 344 49.01 24.77 22.53
N TYR A 345 49.30 26.05 22.91
CA TYR A 345 49.76 27.03 21.97
C TYR A 345 51.20 26.79 21.49
N TYR A 346 52.02 26.26 22.37
CA TYR A 346 53.36 25.82 21.99
C TYR A 346 53.27 24.70 20.93
N GLU A 347 52.44 23.69 21.18
CA GLU A 347 52.19 22.61 20.25
C GLU A 347 51.57 23.11 18.93
N LEU A 348 50.66 24.09 18.97
CA LEU A 348 50.12 24.75 17.81
C LEU A 348 51.19 25.50 17.01
N GLY A 349 52.11 26.23 17.68
CA GLY A 349 53.22 26.85 17.04
C GLY A 349 54.12 25.86 16.31
N GLN A 350 54.46 24.76 16.99
CA GLN A 350 55.23 23.66 16.37
C GLN A 350 54.46 22.97 15.20
N LYS A 351 53.16 22.74 15.43
CA LYS A 351 52.31 22.08 14.40
C LYS A 351 52.16 22.97 13.19
N LYS A 352 51.96 24.28 13.39
CA LYS A 352 51.87 25.25 12.29
C LYS A 352 53.18 25.35 11.51
N GLN A 353 54.31 25.34 12.22
CA GLN A 353 55.60 25.28 11.58
C GLN A 353 55.77 24.02 10.69
N ARG A 354 55.41 22.83 11.24
CA ARG A 354 55.43 21.56 10.50
C ARG A 354 54.40 21.58 9.38
N GLN A 355 53.23 22.11 9.63
CA GLN A 355 52.12 22.20 8.69
C GLN A 355 52.48 23.11 7.53
N THR A 356 53.07 24.29 7.82
CA THR A 356 53.56 25.20 6.76
C THR A 356 54.63 24.54 5.95
N ALA A 357 55.55 23.81 6.57
CA ALA A 357 56.54 23.02 5.85
C ALA A 357 55.90 21.90 4.99
N PHE A 358 54.88 21.23 5.53
CA PHE A 358 54.13 20.20 4.80
C PHE A 358 53.23 20.78 3.69
N GLU A 359 52.56 21.91 3.95
CA GLU A 359 51.75 22.62 2.93
C GLU A 359 52.62 23.11 1.76
N ILE A 360 53.81 23.59 2.06
CA ILE A 360 54.80 23.93 1.04
C ILE A 360 55.21 22.66 0.26
N PHE A 361 55.47 21.56 0.94
CA PHE A 361 55.80 20.29 0.33
C PHE A 361 54.66 19.71 -0.51
N VAL A 362 53.41 19.71 0.03
CA VAL A 362 52.20 19.25 -0.67
C VAL A 362 51.81 20.21 -1.79
N GLY A 363 51.98 21.53 -1.58
CA GLY A 363 51.76 22.53 -2.65
C GLY A 363 52.72 22.29 -3.84
N LEU A 364 53.96 21.92 -3.57
CA LEU A 364 54.91 21.51 -4.59
C LEU A 364 54.50 20.18 -5.28
N LEU A 365 53.96 19.21 -4.53
CA LEU A 365 53.44 17.95 -5.06
C LEU A 365 52.16 18.12 -5.89
N VAL A 366 51.26 19.01 -5.48
CA VAL A 366 50.00 19.30 -6.19
C VAL A 366 50.26 20.07 -7.47
N LEU A 367 51.25 20.96 -7.48
CA LEU A 367 51.75 21.58 -8.73
C LEU A 367 52.32 20.54 -9.72
N ILE A 368 52.82 19.42 -9.21
CA ILE A 368 53.37 18.32 -9.98
C ILE A 368 52.27 17.30 -10.41
N SER A 369 51.26 17.09 -9.63
CA SER A 369 50.29 15.99 -9.82
C SER A 369 48.85 16.39 -10.14
N GLY A 370 48.54 17.63 -10.41
CA GLY A 370 47.22 18.08 -10.95
C GLY A 370 46.00 17.73 -10.10
N VAL A 371 45.50 18.75 -9.45
CA VAL A 371 44.08 19.05 -9.10
C VAL A 371 43.18 18.00 -8.36
N GLY A 372 43.51 16.74 -8.27
CA GLY A 372 42.58 15.73 -7.78
C GLY A 372 42.48 15.50 -6.25
N ALA A 373 43.46 15.88 -5.47
CA ALA A 373 43.59 15.46 -4.07
C ALA A 373 43.16 16.54 -3.01
N TYR A 374 42.95 17.76 -3.45
CA TYR A 374 42.83 18.91 -2.54
C TYR A 374 41.52 18.95 -1.69
N THR A 375 40.42 18.34 -2.14
CA THR A 375 39.13 18.54 -1.51
C THR A 375 38.83 17.61 -0.33
N VAL A 376 39.49 16.49 -0.21
CA VAL A 376 39.19 15.46 0.79
C VAL A 376 39.92 15.64 2.13
N PHE A 377 41.13 16.18 2.10
CA PHE A 377 41.99 16.28 3.30
C PHE A 377 41.71 17.52 4.18
N GLY A 378 41.32 18.66 3.60
CA GLY A 378 41.15 19.91 4.33
C GLY A 378 40.00 19.90 5.37
N ARG A 379 38.86 19.22 5.05
CA ARG A 379 37.64 19.25 5.90
C ARG A 379 37.73 18.43 7.20
N LYS A 380 38.50 17.35 7.17
CA LYS A 380 38.62 16.49 8.39
C LYS A 380 39.57 17.05 9.45
N ARG A 381 40.54 17.85 9.02
CA ARG A 381 41.57 18.38 9.89
C ARG A 381 41.09 19.56 10.76
N ASN A 382 40.31 20.45 10.17
CA ASN A 382 39.75 21.61 10.88
C ASN A 382 38.77 21.23 12.00
N LYS A 383 38.07 20.07 11.88
CA LYS A 383 37.18 19.59 12.95
C LYS A 383 37.92 19.09 14.20
N LYS A 384 39.11 18.53 14.02
CA LYS A 384 39.88 17.99 15.14
C LYS A 384 40.57 19.11 15.94
N GLU A 385 41.06 20.15 15.23
CA GLU A 385 41.63 21.34 15.84
C GLU A 385 40.59 22.18 16.57
N ALA A 386 39.35 22.26 16.06
CA ALA A 386 38.24 22.92 16.75
C ALA A 386 37.83 22.18 18.04
N PHE A 387 37.89 20.85 18.06
CA PHE A 387 37.57 20.01 19.20
C PHE A 387 38.65 20.17 20.32
N ASP A 388 39.93 20.13 19.94
CA ASP A 388 41.06 20.32 20.84
C ASP A 388 41.06 21.73 21.47
N LEU A 389 40.49 22.74 20.78
CA LEU A 389 40.35 24.10 21.26
C LEU A 389 39.19 24.30 22.24
N GLU A 390 38.08 23.56 22.04
CA GLU A 390 36.92 23.60 22.93
C GLU A 390 37.25 22.97 24.29
N GLU A 391 38.01 21.87 24.29
CA GLU A 391 38.45 21.20 25.55
C GLU A 391 39.39 22.05 26.41
N CYS A 392 40.21 22.89 25.75
CA CYS A 392 41.06 23.84 26.49
C CYS A 392 40.31 25.10 26.95
N ALA A 393 39.24 25.50 26.26
CA ALA A 393 38.43 26.66 26.65
C ALA A 393 37.51 26.36 27.83
N GLU A 394 36.96 25.15 27.90
CA GLU A 394 36.11 24.71 29.01
C GLU A 394 36.91 24.52 30.32
N GLY A 395 38.19 24.19 30.25
CA GLY A 395 39.07 24.06 31.42
C GLY A 395 39.49 25.37 32.06
N VAL A 396 39.35 26.51 31.36
CA VAL A 396 39.82 27.82 31.82
C VAL A 396 38.67 28.73 32.29
N GLY A 397 37.43 28.35 32.05
CA GLY A 397 36.24 29.20 32.26
C GLY A 397 35.53 29.04 33.60
N VAL A 398 36.03 28.29 34.59
CA VAL A 398 35.28 28.07 35.84
C VAL A 398 36.12 28.43 37.06
N LYS A 399 35.78 29.55 37.63
CA LYS A 399 35.90 30.16 38.97
C LYS A 399 36.76 31.35 39.05
#